data_95890003e1aa9d67994c313c748a2622
#
_entry.id   95890003e1aa9d67994c313c748a2622
#
_cell.length_a   1.000
_cell.length_b   1.000
_cell.length_c   1.000
_cell.angle_alpha   90.00
_cell.angle_beta   90.00
_cell.angle_gamma   90.00
#
_symmetry.space_group_name_H-M   'P 1'
#
loop_
_entity.id
_entity.type
_entity.pdbx_description
1 polymer ?
#
loop_
_entity_poly.entity_id
_entity_poly.type
_entity_poly.pdbx_seq_one_letter_code
_entity_poly.pdbx_strand_id
1 'polypeptide(L)'
;MPSLRVLGHAFRAWRRNMKWAKHEPETPYLADLLSGSPLCLHIGASDGRHSYVITQVAPDARIHAFEPSAFTFEVLKLCLAWHGIARQVTAIHAAVSDMPGELLLVTPKKTSGRMGRAYAFVAEHPPEGKVRPDLEDMGVELQPTPVVTLDDYCQKNHIARVDFIRMDIEGAEQKALMGAIGIIDRDHPHVLIEIHPAMLAERFDGSADAVVDIFRSRGYRMFALNGDRLEERTTVLPGADWKDYFFVHPSRAPKLPDGVFKARMAA
;
A
#
# COMPACT_ATOMS: atom_id res chain seq x y z
N MET A 1 10.75 15.47 -20.65
CA MET A 1 10.72 16.30 -19.42
C MET A 1 9.33 16.20 -18.80
N PRO A 2 9.19 16.13 -17.47
CA PRO A 2 7.88 16.13 -16.84
C PRO A 2 7.14 17.45 -17.11
N SER A 3 5.81 17.39 -17.24
CA SER A 3 4.99 18.57 -17.46
C SER A 3 5.00 19.51 -16.24
N LEU A 4 4.74 20.81 -16.42
CA LEU A 4 4.61 21.77 -15.33
C LEU A 4 3.56 21.33 -14.28
N ARG A 5 2.51 20.63 -14.74
CA ARG A 5 1.46 20.07 -13.86
C ARG A 5 2.02 18.97 -12.95
N VAL A 6 2.84 18.07 -13.48
CA VAL A 6 3.52 17.01 -12.72
C VAL A 6 4.48 17.64 -11.72
N LEU A 7 5.33 18.58 -12.16
CA LEU A 7 6.29 19.27 -11.27
C LEU A 7 5.59 19.98 -10.09
N GLY A 8 4.53 20.74 -10.38
CA GLY A 8 3.77 21.43 -9.35
C GLY A 8 3.07 20.48 -8.38
N HIS A 9 2.63 19.31 -8.84
CA HIS A 9 2.03 18.29 -7.98
C HIS A 9 3.10 17.62 -7.10
N ALA A 10 4.20 17.21 -7.70
CA ALA A 10 5.33 16.58 -6.99
C ALA A 10 5.90 17.50 -5.90
N PHE A 11 6.03 18.81 -6.17
CA PHE A 11 6.52 19.78 -5.18
C PHE A 11 5.60 19.86 -3.94
N ARG A 12 4.28 19.91 -4.15
CA ARG A 12 3.32 19.92 -3.04
C ARG A 12 3.34 18.60 -2.26
N ALA A 13 3.41 17.48 -2.97
CA ALA A 13 3.48 16.14 -2.39
C ALA A 13 4.76 16.00 -1.55
N TRP A 14 5.92 16.31 -2.11
CA TRP A 14 7.21 16.26 -1.42
C TRP A 14 7.21 17.08 -0.11
N ARG A 15 6.73 18.34 -0.14
CA ARG A 15 6.61 19.16 1.08
C ARG A 15 5.68 18.56 2.12
N ARG A 16 4.55 18.00 1.65
CA ARG A 16 3.59 17.34 2.53
C ARG A 16 4.22 16.11 3.17
N ASN A 17 4.91 15.28 2.41
CA ASN A 17 5.51 14.04 2.89
C ASN A 17 6.56 14.31 3.98
N MET A 18 7.40 15.34 3.84
CA MET A 18 8.35 15.75 4.88
C MET A 18 7.66 16.11 6.21
N LYS A 19 6.48 16.73 6.12
CA LYS A 19 5.70 17.09 7.32
C LYS A 19 5.03 15.87 7.94
N TRP A 20 4.36 15.04 7.10
CA TRP A 20 3.52 13.95 7.56
C TRP A 20 4.31 12.70 7.99
N ALA A 21 5.47 12.43 7.40
CA ALA A 21 6.30 11.27 7.76
C ALA A 21 6.64 11.19 9.26
N LYS A 22 6.65 12.32 9.95
CA LYS A 22 6.88 12.40 11.42
C LYS A 22 5.62 12.13 12.25
N HIS A 23 4.45 12.09 11.61
CA HIS A 23 3.15 12.03 12.29
C HIS A 23 2.32 10.81 11.86
N GLU A 24 2.88 9.93 11.02
CA GLU A 24 2.23 8.66 10.70
C GLU A 24 2.18 7.80 11.97
N PRO A 25 0.98 7.44 12.46
CA PRO A 25 0.84 6.75 13.73
C PRO A 25 1.42 5.34 13.70
N GLU A 26 1.62 4.75 12.52
CA GLU A 26 2.21 3.44 12.29
C GLU A 26 3.75 3.44 12.39
N THR A 27 4.40 4.60 12.20
CA THR A 27 5.86 4.71 12.12
C THR A 27 6.62 4.11 13.30
N PRO A 28 6.21 4.33 14.58
CA PRO A 28 6.90 3.73 15.72
C PRO A 28 6.94 2.20 15.69
N TYR A 29 5.87 1.59 15.17
CA TYR A 29 5.74 0.12 15.10
C TYR A 29 6.53 -0.47 13.94
N LEU A 30 6.68 0.28 12.83
CA LEU A 30 7.55 -0.12 11.73
C LEU A 30 9.00 -0.28 12.18
N ALA A 31 9.47 0.55 13.11
CA ALA A 31 10.83 0.45 13.68
C ALA A 31 11.06 -0.86 14.43
N ASP A 32 10.03 -1.42 15.03
CA ASP A 32 10.12 -2.71 15.73
C ASP A 32 10.07 -3.91 14.77
N LEU A 33 9.48 -3.73 13.59
CA LEU A 33 9.31 -4.79 12.58
C LEU A 33 10.42 -4.81 11.52
N LEU A 34 11.02 -3.65 11.23
CA LEU A 34 12.03 -3.49 10.20
C LEU A 34 13.42 -3.39 10.83
N SER A 35 14.26 -4.37 10.58
CA SER A 35 15.64 -4.39 11.08
C SER A 35 16.62 -4.74 9.97
N GLY A 36 17.85 -4.26 10.09
CA GLY A 36 18.91 -4.50 9.10
C GLY A 36 18.62 -3.82 7.77
N SER A 37 18.79 -4.55 6.66
CA SER A 37 18.56 -4.09 5.29
C SER A 37 17.33 -4.78 4.70
N PRO A 38 16.09 -4.46 5.14
CA PRO A 38 14.90 -5.16 4.72
C PRO A 38 14.58 -4.88 3.25
N LEU A 39 14.09 -5.90 2.55
CA LEU A 39 13.45 -5.73 1.25
C LEU A 39 11.96 -5.57 1.43
N CYS A 40 11.45 -4.43 0.96
CA CYS A 40 10.07 -4.03 1.12
C CYS A 40 9.36 -3.93 -0.24
N LEU A 41 8.09 -4.35 -0.29
CA LEU A 41 7.20 -4.09 -1.41
C LEU A 41 6.17 -3.03 -0.97
N HIS A 42 6.04 -1.96 -1.74
CA HIS A 42 5.06 -0.90 -1.51
C HIS A 42 4.08 -0.85 -2.67
N ILE A 43 2.89 -1.38 -2.44
CA ILE A 43 1.82 -1.53 -3.42
C ILE A 43 0.83 -0.38 -3.24
N GLY A 44 0.59 0.40 -4.32
CA GLY A 44 -0.14 1.66 -4.24
C GLY A 44 0.75 2.79 -3.72
N ALA A 45 1.95 2.92 -4.32
CA ALA A 45 2.98 3.81 -3.79
C ALA A 45 2.62 5.31 -3.85
N SER A 46 1.69 5.69 -4.71
CA SER A 46 1.22 7.07 -4.87
C SER A 46 2.39 8.06 -5.03
N ASP A 47 2.52 9.03 -4.16
CA ASP A 47 3.61 10.02 -4.17
C ASP A 47 4.87 9.58 -3.38
N GLY A 48 4.92 8.33 -2.90
CA GLY A 48 6.07 7.75 -2.22
C GLY A 48 6.16 8.07 -0.72
N ARG A 49 5.10 8.58 -0.08
CA ARG A 49 5.10 8.94 1.34
C ARG A 49 5.55 7.79 2.24
N HIS A 50 4.91 6.63 2.12
CA HIS A 50 5.28 5.48 2.94
C HIS A 50 6.64 4.90 2.59
N SER A 51 7.07 4.95 1.31
CA SER A 51 8.46 4.62 0.96
C SER A 51 9.46 5.52 1.69
N TYR A 52 9.17 6.83 1.77
CA TYR A 52 10.00 7.76 2.54
C TYR A 52 9.98 7.43 4.04
N VAL A 53 8.82 7.15 4.64
CA VAL A 53 8.71 6.72 6.06
C VAL A 53 9.56 5.47 6.31
N ILE A 54 9.44 4.45 5.47
CA ILE A 54 10.23 3.21 5.60
C ILE A 54 11.73 3.50 5.61
N THR A 55 12.23 4.37 4.73
CA THR A 55 13.66 4.72 4.70
C THR A 55 14.12 5.56 5.91
N GLN A 56 13.22 6.26 6.58
CA GLN A 56 13.55 6.97 7.84
C GLN A 56 13.68 5.99 9.02
N VAL A 57 12.90 4.91 9.00
CA VAL A 57 12.88 3.87 10.03
C VAL A 57 14.00 2.85 9.80
N ALA A 58 14.21 2.44 8.56
CA ALA A 58 15.22 1.47 8.12
C ALA A 58 16.08 2.10 6.99
N PRO A 59 17.15 2.82 7.32
CA PRO A 59 17.94 3.58 6.33
C PRO A 59 18.59 2.71 5.25
N ASP A 60 18.78 1.41 5.48
CA ASP A 60 19.33 0.47 4.52
C ASP A 60 18.26 -0.34 3.77
N ALA A 61 16.99 0.00 3.92
CA ALA A 61 15.89 -0.67 3.23
C ALA A 61 16.02 -0.54 1.71
N ARG A 62 15.66 -1.62 1.01
CA ARG A 62 15.40 -1.63 -0.43
C ARG A 62 13.93 -1.77 -0.67
N ILE A 63 13.35 -0.91 -1.51
CA ILE A 63 11.91 -0.83 -1.71
C ILE A 63 11.59 -0.99 -3.18
N HIS A 64 10.65 -1.86 -3.53
CA HIS A 64 10.02 -1.93 -4.84
C HIS A 64 8.63 -1.32 -4.72
N ALA A 65 8.42 -0.18 -5.38
CA ALA A 65 7.24 0.68 -5.23
C ALA A 65 6.38 0.65 -6.49
N PHE A 66 5.17 0.08 -6.40
CA PHE A 66 4.24 -0.10 -7.51
C PHE A 66 3.21 1.02 -7.52
N GLU A 67 3.09 1.70 -8.66
CA GLU A 67 2.12 2.77 -8.88
C GLU A 67 1.51 2.65 -10.28
N PRO A 68 0.18 2.37 -10.39
CA PRO A 68 -0.46 2.13 -11.68
C PRO A 68 -0.73 3.39 -12.51
N SER A 69 -0.92 4.56 -11.88
CA SER A 69 -1.23 5.81 -12.58
C SER A 69 0.01 6.39 -13.25
N ALA A 70 0.01 6.55 -14.57
CA ALA A 70 1.12 7.16 -15.30
C ALA A 70 1.47 8.56 -14.78
N PHE A 71 0.45 9.36 -14.43
CA PHE A 71 0.67 10.69 -13.86
C PHE A 71 1.30 10.61 -12.46
N THR A 72 0.75 9.77 -11.60
CA THR A 72 1.22 9.62 -10.21
C THR A 72 2.58 8.96 -10.16
N PHE A 73 2.87 8.04 -11.08
CA PHE A 73 4.18 7.43 -11.25
C PHE A 73 5.28 8.46 -11.59
N GLU A 74 5.00 9.44 -12.46
CA GLU A 74 5.93 10.54 -12.72
C GLU A 74 6.13 11.43 -11.47
N VAL A 75 5.06 11.67 -10.71
CA VAL A 75 5.13 12.38 -9.40
C VAL A 75 5.98 11.59 -8.41
N LEU A 76 5.76 10.27 -8.30
CA LEU A 76 6.53 9.36 -7.44
C LEU A 76 8.02 9.49 -7.70
N LYS A 77 8.45 9.35 -8.96
CA LYS A 77 9.88 9.44 -9.34
C LYS A 77 10.52 10.77 -8.89
N LEU A 78 9.81 11.87 -9.06
CA LEU A 78 10.28 13.18 -8.61
C LEU A 78 10.37 13.28 -7.08
N CYS A 79 9.35 12.81 -6.37
CA CYS A 79 9.36 12.79 -4.90
C CYS A 79 10.51 11.93 -4.36
N LEU A 80 10.74 10.74 -4.92
CA LEU A 80 11.87 9.88 -4.53
C LEU A 80 13.22 10.57 -4.73
N ALA A 81 13.40 11.26 -5.88
CA ALA A 81 14.62 12.02 -6.15
C ALA A 81 14.81 13.18 -5.18
N TRP A 82 13.76 13.95 -4.90
CA TRP A 82 13.83 15.12 -4.00
C TRP A 82 13.95 14.74 -2.51
N HIS A 83 13.48 13.55 -2.12
CA HIS A 83 13.76 12.97 -0.80
C HIS A 83 15.17 12.35 -0.69
N GLY A 84 15.89 12.22 -1.82
CA GLY A 84 17.23 11.61 -1.83
C GLY A 84 17.22 10.08 -1.72
N ILE A 85 16.07 9.43 -1.88
CA ILE A 85 15.91 7.97 -1.71
C ILE A 85 15.78 7.19 -3.02
N ALA A 86 15.98 7.83 -4.18
CA ALA A 86 15.85 7.19 -5.49
C ALA A 86 16.81 6.01 -5.73
N ARG A 87 17.88 5.87 -4.94
CA ARG A 87 18.79 4.70 -5.00
C ARG A 87 18.28 3.50 -4.20
N GLN A 88 17.41 3.72 -3.24
CA GLN A 88 16.83 2.72 -2.35
C GLN A 88 15.48 2.22 -2.86
N VAL A 89 14.79 3.03 -3.68
CA VAL A 89 13.43 2.76 -4.14
C VAL A 89 13.40 2.58 -5.65
N THR A 90 13.08 1.37 -6.09
CA THR A 90 12.79 1.06 -7.50
C THR A 90 11.30 1.32 -7.74
N ALA A 91 10.96 2.32 -8.54
CA ALA A 91 9.59 2.61 -8.93
C ALA A 91 9.16 1.73 -10.11
N ILE A 92 7.99 1.10 -10.01
CA ILE A 92 7.42 0.20 -11.01
C ILE A 92 6.06 0.75 -11.46
N HIS A 93 5.91 1.02 -12.76
CA HIS A 93 4.64 1.46 -13.34
C HIS A 93 3.77 0.26 -13.66
N ALA A 94 3.09 -0.27 -12.65
CA ALA A 94 2.17 -1.39 -12.77
C ALA A 94 1.18 -1.42 -11.61
N ALA A 95 0.01 -2.00 -11.84
CA ALA A 95 -0.89 -2.49 -10.81
C ALA A 95 -0.43 -3.89 -10.34
N VAL A 96 -0.92 -4.30 -9.18
CA VAL A 96 -0.71 -5.64 -8.63
C VAL A 96 -2.07 -6.34 -8.51
N SER A 97 -2.16 -7.60 -8.96
CA SER A 97 -3.36 -8.44 -8.88
C SER A 97 -3.00 -9.93 -8.81
N ASP A 98 -4.00 -10.79 -8.88
CA ASP A 98 -3.89 -12.27 -8.86
C ASP A 98 -3.40 -12.87 -10.18
N MET A 99 -3.54 -12.14 -11.29
CA MET A 99 -3.07 -12.58 -12.62
C MET A 99 -2.35 -11.44 -13.33
N PRO A 100 -1.28 -11.73 -14.10
CA PRO A 100 -0.62 -10.73 -14.91
C PRO A 100 -1.48 -10.40 -16.15
N GLY A 101 -1.35 -9.17 -16.66
CA GLY A 101 -2.09 -8.73 -17.84
C GLY A 101 -2.21 -7.23 -17.93
N GLU A 102 -3.41 -6.76 -18.27
CA GLU A 102 -3.76 -5.35 -18.32
C GLU A 102 -5.14 -5.14 -17.68
N LEU A 103 -5.28 -4.10 -16.86
CA LEU A 103 -6.54 -3.63 -16.28
C LEU A 103 -6.75 -2.15 -16.61
N LEU A 104 -7.96 -1.66 -16.38
CA LEU A 104 -8.25 -0.24 -16.45
C LEU A 104 -8.01 0.42 -15.10
N LEU A 105 -7.14 1.42 -15.06
CA LEU A 105 -7.08 2.34 -13.92
C LEU A 105 -8.19 3.37 -14.07
N VAL A 106 -9.11 3.37 -13.14
CA VAL A 106 -10.25 4.27 -13.05
C VAL A 106 -9.90 5.41 -12.12
N THR A 107 -9.86 6.64 -12.62
CA THR A 107 -9.61 7.83 -11.79
C THR A 107 -10.85 8.72 -11.80
N PRO A 108 -11.59 8.83 -10.67
CA PRO A 108 -12.79 9.66 -10.61
C PRO A 108 -12.46 11.15 -10.69
N LYS A 109 -13.33 11.94 -11.31
CA LYS A 109 -13.29 13.40 -11.28
C LYS A 109 -14.07 13.91 -10.08
N LYS A 110 -13.52 14.91 -9.38
CA LYS A 110 -14.19 15.60 -8.28
C LYS A 110 -15.13 16.68 -8.84
N THR A 111 -16.15 17.08 -8.07
CA THR A 111 -17.03 18.23 -8.34
C THR A 111 -16.30 19.51 -8.77
N SER A 112 -15.10 19.72 -8.25
CA SER A 112 -14.22 20.84 -8.66
C SER A 112 -13.60 20.67 -10.06
N GLY A 113 -13.91 19.59 -10.80
CA GLY A 113 -13.28 19.22 -12.08
C GLY A 113 -11.84 18.69 -11.92
N ARG A 114 -11.33 18.57 -10.69
CA ARG A 114 -9.99 18.00 -10.43
C ARG A 114 -10.05 16.48 -10.39
N MET A 115 -8.95 15.83 -10.78
CA MET A 115 -8.84 14.37 -10.68
C MET A 115 -8.72 13.91 -9.24
N GLY A 116 -9.53 12.93 -8.87
CA GLY A 116 -9.52 12.27 -7.55
C GLY A 116 -8.50 11.15 -7.46
N ARG A 117 -7.21 11.44 -7.69
CA ARG A 117 -6.15 10.43 -7.82
C ARG A 117 -5.90 9.58 -6.58
N ALA A 118 -6.22 10.12 -5.41
CA ALA A 118 -6.16 9.35 -4.17
C ALA A 118 -7.26 8.28 -4.06
N TYR A 119 -8.23 8.31 -4.97
CA TYR A 119 -9.36 7.38 -5.04
C TYR A 119 -9.35 6.57 -6.34
N ALA A 120 -8.19 6.53 -7.02
CA ALA A 120 -8.03 5.73 -8.22
C ALA A 120 -7.95 4.25 -7.85
N PHE A 121 -8.61 3.40 -8.63
CA PHE A 121 -8.62 1.96 -8.45
C PHE A 121 -8.54 1.25 -9.79
N VAL A 122 -8.19 -0.02 -9.79
CA VAL A 122 -8.19 -0.85 -11.00
C VAL A 122 -9.53 -1.56 -11.18
N ALA A 123 -9.91 -1.82 -12.44
CA ALA A 123 -11.13 -2.53 -12.79
C ALA A 123 -10.92 -3.35 -14.08
N GLU A 124 -11.63 -4.46 -14.22
CA GLU A 124 -11.62 -5.28 -15.44
C GLU A 124 -12.37 -4.58 -16.59
N HIS A 125 -13.44 -3.87 -16.23
CA HIS A 125 -14.31 -3.16 -17.15
C HIS A 125 -14.56 -1.73 -16.66
N PRO A 126 -14.95 -0.80 -17.58
CA PRO A 126 -15.41 0.50 -17.14
C PRO A 126 -16.56 0.38 -16.14
N PRO A 127 -16.51 1.14 -15.03
CA PRO A 127 -17.56 1.06 -14.01
C PRO A 127 -18.90 1.56 -14.55
N GLU A 128 -19.96 0.87 -14.21
CA GLU A 128 -21.33 1.32 -14.45
C GLU A 128 -21.82 2.17 -13.28
N GLY A 129 -22.36 3.37 -13.57
CA GLY A 129 -22.92 4.27 -12.55
C GLY A 129 -21.89 5.06 -11.74
N LYS A 130 -22.24 5.40 -10.50
CA LYS A 130 -21.39 6.21 -9.61
C LYS A 130 -20.22 5.41 -9.07
N VAL A 131 -19.02 5.93 -9.27
CA VAL A 131 -17.77 5.30 -8.80
C VAL A 131 -17.62 5.37 -7.27
N ARG A 132 -18.23 6.38 -6.65
CA ARG A 132 -18.29 6.55 -5.20
C ARG A 132 -19.58 7.29 -4.82
N PRO A 133 -20.28 6.89 -3.74
CA PRO A 133 -21.53 7.56 -3.29
C PRO A 133 -21.33 9.03 -2.90
N ASP A 134 -20.15 9.38 -2.39
CA ASP A 134 -19.78 10.72 -1.91
C ASP A 134 -19.22 11.65 -3.00
N LEU A 135 -19.04 11.15 -4.22
CA LEU A 135 -18.64 11.96 -5.36
C LEU A 135 -19.82 12.14 -6.31
N GLU A 136 -20.10 13.40 -6.70
CA GLU A 136 -21.02 13.65 -7.80
C GLU A 136 -20.44 13.03 -9.08
N ASP A 137 -21.35 12.53 -9.94
CA ASP A 137 -20.98 11.87 -11.19
C ASP A 137 -20.42 12.87 -12.21
N MET A 138 -19.17 13.26 -12.01
CA MET A 138 -18.40 14.14 -12.91
C MET A 138 -17.61 13.36 -13.97
N GLY A 139 -17.87 12.05 -14.05
CA GLY A 139 -17.18 11.13 -14.94
C GLY A 139 -15.83 10.62 -14.40
N VAL A 140 -15.21 9.77 -15.17
CA VAL A 140 -13.94 9.11 -14.85
C VAL A 140 -12.91 9.33 -15.96
N GLU A 141 -11.64 9.20 -15.64
CA GLU A 141 -10.55 8.99 -16.60
C GLU A 141 -10.17 7.51 -16.54
N LEU A 142 -10.14 6.86 -17.70
CA LEU A 142 -9.74 5.46 -17.83
C LEU A 142 -8.34 5.39 -18.45
N GLN A 143 -7.45 4.61 -17.86
CA GLN A 143 -6.10 4.40 -18.34
C GLN A 143 -5.79 2.90 -18.36
N PRO A 144 -5.47 2.30 -19.52
CA PRO A 144 -4.90 0.96 -19.56
C PRO A 144 -3.61 0.91 -18.74
N THR A 145 -3.48 -0.13 -17.92
CA THR A 145 -2.40 -0.24 -16.94
C THR A 145 -1.89 -1.66 -16.88
N PRO A 146 -0.57 -1.88 -17.02
CA PRO A 146 0.02 -3.20 -16.88
C PRO A 146 -0.18 -3.74 -15.46
N VAL A 147 -0.42 -5.05 -15.38
CA VAL A 147 -0.64 -5.78 -14.14
C VAL A 147 0.41 -6.87 -13.96
N VAL A 148 0.91 -7.01 -12.75
CA VAL A 148 1.82 -8.09 -12.36
C VAL A 148 1.27 -8.81 -11.13
N THR A 149 1.66 -10.10 -10.95
CA THR A 149 1.58 -10.74 -9.65
C THR A 149 2.87 -10.48 -8.87
N LEU A 150 2.81 -10.43 -7.55
CA LEU A 150 4.02 -10.25 -6.74
C LEU A 150 4.94 -11.48 -6.82
N ASP A 151 4.37 -12.67 -6.91
CA ASP A 151 5.13 -13.91 -7.05
C ASP A 151 5.96 -13.91 -8.35
N ASP A 152 5.32 -13.63 -9.49
CA ASP A 152 6.01 -13.54 -10.79
C ASP A 152 7.06 -12.41 -10.81
N TYR A 153 6.68 -11.26 -10.23
CA TYR A 153 7.60 -10.12 -10.16
C TYR A 153 8.86 -10.47 -9.36
N CYS A 154 8.70 -11.06 -8.18
CA CYS A 154 9.82 -11.48 -7.34
C CYS A 154 10.67 -12.54 -8.03
N GLN A 155 10.06 -13.51 -8.70
CA GLN A 155 10.78 -14.53 -9.46
C GLN A 155 11.60 -13.93 -10.60
N LYS A 156 10.98 -13.08 -11.44
CA LYS A 156 11.65 -12.44 -12.60
C LYS A 156 12.78 -11.50 -12.21
N ASN A 157 12.69 -10.88 -11.05
CA ASN A 157 13.70 -9.95 -10.54
C ASN A 157 14.67 -10.60 -9.55
N HIS A 158 14.66 -11.94 -9.42
CA HIS A 158 15.54 -12.70 -8.53
C HIS A 158 15.52 -12.21 -7.08
N ILE A 159 14.33 -11.80 -6.60
CA ILE A 159 14.13 -11.37 -5.22
C ILE A 159 14.08 -12.62 -4.34
N ALA A 160 15.17 -12.86 -3.61
CA ALA A 160 15.32 -14.06 -2.79
C ALA A 160 14.41 -14.05 -1.55
N ARG A 161 14.10 -12.86 -1.01
CA ARG A 161 13.30 -12.70 0.20
C ARG A 161 12.62 -11.35 0.24
N VAL A 162 11.38 -11.33 0.70
CA VAL A 162 10.59 -10.13 1.04
C VAL A 162 10.42 -10.07 2.55
N ASP A 163 10.73 -8.93 3.16
CA ASP A 163 10.67 -8.73 4.61
C ASP A 163 9.41 -7.99 5.05
N PHE A 164 8.90 -7.11 4.18
CA PHE A 164 7.76 -6.26 4.50
C PHE A 164 6.94 -5.93 3.24
N ILE A 165 5.61 -5.84 3.42
CA ILE A 165 4.66 -5.38 2.40
C ILE A 165 3.83 -4.25 2.99
N ARG A 166 3.83 -3.07 2.36
CA ARG A 166 2.82 -2.02 2.53
C ARG A 166 1.85 -2.07 1.37
N MET A 167 0.56 -2.13 1.65
CA MET A 167 -0.47 -2.20 0.63
C MET A 167 -1.62 -1.23 0.93
N ASP A 168 -2.02 -0.46 -0.09
CA ASP A 168 -3.12 0.51 -0.04
C ASP A 168 -3.58 0.74 -1.49
N ILE A 169 -4.59 -0.01 -1.93
CA ILE A 169 -4.99 -0.11 -3.34
C ILE A 169 -6.49 -0.09 -3.57
N GLU A 170 -7.22 0.50 -2.62
CA GLU A 170 -8.60 0.93 -2.80
C GLU A 170 -9.56 -0.22 -3.21
N GLY A 171 -9.44 -1.38 -2.56
CA GLY A 171 -10.33 -2.54 -2.69
C GLY A 171 -9.76 -3.73 -3.46
N ALA A 172 -8.59 -3.62 -4.11
CA ALA A 172 -7.95 -4.71 -4.84
C ALA A 172 -7.05 -5.62 -3.96
N GLU A 173 -7.05 -5.41 -2.63
CA GLU A 173 -6.12 -6.04 -1.68
C GLU A 173 -6.19 -7.57 -1.72
N GLN A 174 -7.40 -8.13 -1.75
CA GLN A 174 -7.58 -9.59 -1.79
C GLN A 174 -6.95 -10.20 -3.03
N LYS A 175 -7.21 -9.63 -4.22
CA LYS A 175 -6.61 -10.10 -5.48
C LYS A 175 -5.09 -9.96 -5.46
N ALA A 176 -4.57 -8.82 -5.03
CA ALA A 176 -3.13 -8.61 -4.94
C ALA A 176 -2.44 -9.62 -3.99
N LEU A 177 -3.07 -9.95 -2.87
CA LEU A 177 -2.59 -10.98 -1.95
C LEU A 177 -2.65 -12.38 -2.54
N MET A 178 -3.67 -12.72 -3.33
CA MET A 178 -3.73 -13.99 -4.05
C MET A 178 -2.56 -14.15 -5.03
N GLY A 179 -2.11 -13.04 -5.66
CA GLY A 179 -0.91 -13.02 -6.50
C GLY A 179 0.42 -12.96 -5.73
N ALA A 180 0.37 -13.08 -4.40
CA ALA A 180 1.52 -13.01 -3.49
C ALA A 180 1.65 -14.24 -2.57
N ILE A 181 0.81 -15.25 -2.75
CA ILE A 181 0.75 -16.40 -1.82
C ILE A 181 2.10 -17.11 -1.72
N GLY A 182 2.82 -17.25 -2.84
CA GLY A 182 4.13 -17.90 -2.86
C GLY A 182 5.16 -17.18 -2.00
N ILE A 183 5.24 -15.84 -2.07
CA ILE A 183 6.16 -15.06 -1.22
C ILE A 183 5.68 -15.00 0.23
N ILE A 184 4.37 -14.98 0.49
CA ILE A 184 3.82 -15.00 1.85
C ILE A 184 4.17 -16.33 2.53
N ASP A 185 4.00 -17.46 1.85
CA ASP A 185 4.30 -18.79 2.37
C ASP A 185 5.81 -19.04 2.55
N ARG A 186 6.65 -18.50 1.63
CA ARG A 186 8.09 -18.67 1.67
C ARG A 186 8.78 -17.79 2.70
N ASP A 187 8.40 -16.51 2.75
CA ASP A 187 9.16 -15.48 3.44
C ASP A 187 8.54 -15.02 4.74
N HIS A 188 7.24 -15.25 4.93
CA HIS A 188 6.45 -14.73 6.04
C HIS A 188 6.69 -13.22 6.27
N PRO A 189 6.56 -12.35 5.24
CA PRO A 189 6.80 -10.91 5.40
C PRO A 189 5.83 -10.32 6.43
N HIS A 190 6.26 -9.31 7.17
CA HIS A 190 5.30 -8.49 7.89
C HIS A 190 4.49 -7.65 6.90
N VAL A 191 3.22 -7.42 7.17
CA VAL A 191 2.34 -6.68 6.25
C VAL A 191 1.63 -5.55 6.98
N LEU A 192 1.65 -4.37 6.40
CA LEU A 192 0.79 -3.25 6.77
C LEU A 192 -0.15 -2.97 5.60
N ILE A 193 -1.42 -3.21 5.79
CA ILE A 193 -2.44 -3.13 4.73
C ILE A 193 -3.60 -2.27 5.17
N GLU A 194 -4.03 -1.35 4.30
CA GLU A 194 -5.27 -0.63 4.47
C GLU A 194 -6.43 -1.47 3.93
N ILE A 195 -7.43 -1.73 4.75
CA ILE A 195 -8.60 -2.54 4.38
C ILE A 195 -9.83 -1.64 4.34
N HIS A 196 -10.48 -1.61 3.16
CA HIS A 196 -11.76 -0.95 2.91
C HIS A 196 -12.85 -1.99 2.67
N PRO A 197 -13.61 -2.42 3.69
CA PRO A 197 -14.57 -3.53 3.55
C PRO A 197 -15.61 -3.30 2.44
N ALA A 198 -16.15 -2.09 2.33
CA ALA A 198 -17.12 -1.74 1.30
C ALA A 198 -16.51 -1.82 -0.12
N MET A 199 -15.29 -1.30 -0.30
CA MET A 199 -14.64 -1.29 -1.61
C MET A 199 -14.23 -2.68 -2.08
N LEU A 200 -13.79 -3.55 -1.15
CA LEU A 200 -13.52 -4.96 -1.44
C LEU A 200 -14.77 -5.65 -2.01
N ALA A 201 -15.93 -5.47 -1.36
CA ALA A 201 -17.18 -6.07 -1.78
C ALA A 201 -17.69 -5.47 -3.10
N GLU A 202 -17.71 -4.14 -3.21
CA GLU A 202 -18.31 -3.43 -4.34
C GLU A 202 -17.51 -3.55 -5.65
N ARG A 203 -16.16 -3.67 -5.55
CA ARG A 203 -15.30 -3.60 -6.74
C ARG A 203 -14.83 -4.94 -7.25
N PHE A 204 -14.64 -5.90 -6.35
CA PHE A 204 -14.00 -7.19 -6.69
C PHE A 204 -14.71 -8.40 -6.09
N ASP A 205 -15.92 -8.23 -5.58
CA ASP A 205 -16.69 -9.32 -4.95
C ASP A 205 -15.90 -10.01 -3.81
N GLY A 206 -15.01 -9.22 -3.19
CA GLY A 206 -14.12 -9.65 -2.11
C GLY A 206 -14.69 -9.35 -0.73
N SER A 207 -13.96 -9.76 0.31
CA SER A 207 -14.34 -9.45 1.68
C SER A 207 -13.14 -9.21 2.59
N ALA A 208 -13.35 -8.40 3.62
CA ALA A 208 -12.34 -8.17 4.65
C ALA A 208 -11.98 -9.46 5.40
N ASP A 209 -12.96 -10.34 5.63
CA ASP A 209 -12.73 -11.65 6.26
C ASP A 209 -11.84 -12.54 5.40
N ALA A 210 -12.01 -12.55 4.07
CA ALA A 210 -11.15 -13.30 3.17
C ALA A 210 -9.70 -12.79 3.20
N VAL A 211 -9.50 -11.46 3.29
CA VAL A 211 -8.16 -10.87 3.48
C VAL A 211 -7.54 -11.33 4.81
N VAL A 212 -8.30 -11.28 5.90
CA VAL A 212 -7.85 -11.74 7.22
C VAL A 212 -7.52 -13.23 7.20
N ASP A 213 -8.33 -14.06 6.53
CA ASP A 213 -8.16 -15.51 6.46
C ASP A 213 -6.92 -15.94 5.70
N ILE A 214 -6.50 -15.18 4.68
CA ILE A 214 -5.21 -15.39 4.00
C ILE A 214 -4.06 -15.43 5.00
N PHE A 215 -4.04 -14.52 5.95
CA PHE A 215 -2.99 -14.41 6.96
C PHE A 215 -3.21 -15.34 8.15
N ARG A 216 -4.45 -15.42 8.66
CA ARG A 216 -4.81 -16.24 9.82
C ARG A 216 -4.51 -17.72 9.60
N SER A 217 -4.85 -18.24 8.43
CA SER A 217 -4.56 -19.65 8.06
C SER A 217 -3.06 -19.97 7.98
N ARG A 218 -2.21 -18.93 7.92
CA ARG A 218 -0.75 -19.02 7.86
C ARG A 218 -0.07 -18.65 9.18
N GLY A 219 -0.84 -18.55 10.27
CA GLY A 219 -0.31 -18.29 11.61
C GLY A 219 0.07 -16.85 11.91
N TYR A 220 -0.33 -15.89 11.07
CA TYR A 220 -0.13 -14.48 11.38
C TYR A 220 -1.05 -14.01 12.52
N ARG A 221 -0.57 -13.06 13.27
CA ARG A 221 -1.35 -12.27 14.21
C ARG A 221 -1.69 -10.93 13.59
N MET A 222 -2.92 -10.47 13.78
CA MET A 222 -3.41 -9.20 13.27
C MET A 222 -3.49 -8.17 14.37
N PHE A 223 -3.07 -6.93 14.08
CA PHE A 223 -3.12 -5.81 15.01
C PHE A 223 -3.69 -4.57 14.31
N ALA A 224 -4.37 -3.72 15.09
CA ALA A 224 -4.82 -2.41 14.65
C ALA A 224 -4.53 -1.35 15.71
N LEU A 225 -4.31 -0.12 15.27
CA LEU A 225 -4.16 1.01 16.18
C LEU A 225 -5.51 1.37 16.84
N ASN A 226 -5.48 1.52 18.16
CA ASN A 226 -6.53 2.10 18.96
C ASN A 226 -5.93 3.25 19.78
N GLY A 227 -6.13 4.49 19.31
CA GLY A 227 -5.41 5.65 19.81
C GLY A 227 -3.91 5.50 19.52
N ASP A 228 -3.08 5.50 20.56
CA ASP A 228 -1.62 5.36 20.52
C ASP A 228 -1.14 3.93 20.80
N ARG A 229 -2.01 2.93 20.80
CA ARG A 229 -1.70 1.54 21.10
C ARG A 229 -2.06 0.61 19.97
N LEU A 230 -1.18 -0.36 19.73
CA LEU A 230 -1.44 -1.45 18.82
C LEU A 230 -2.13 -2.59 19.58
N GLU A 231 -3.38 -2.89 19.22
CA GLU A 231 -4.18 -3.96 19.83
C GLU A 231 -4.31 -5.15 18.90
N GLU A 232 -4.18 -6.34 19.46
CA GLU A 232 -4.43 -7.57 18.71
C GLU A 232 -5.92 -7.73 18.38
N ARG A 233 -6.19 -8.18 17.16
CA ARG A 233 -7.54 -8.36 16.62
C ARG A 233 -7.67 -9.72 15.94
N THR A 234 -8.87 -10.24 15.92
CA THR A 234 -9.24 -11.45 15.17
C THR A 234 -10.12 -11.13 13.95
N THR A 235 -10.71 -9.94 13.93
CA THR A 235 -11.57 -9.43 12.84
C THR A 235 -11.28 -7.96 12.62
N VAL A 236 -11.66 -7.44 11.46
CA VAL A 236 -11.60 -6.01 11.19
C VAL A 236 -12.52 -5.23 12.13
N LEU A 237 -12.21 -3.95 12.37
CA LEU A 237 -13.00 -3.09 13.24
C LEU A 237 -14.39 -2.86 12.63
N PRO A 238 -15.47 -3.19 13.33
CA PRO A 238 -16.83 -2.99 12.81
C PRO A 238 -17.11 -1.51 12.59
N GLY A 239 -17.74 -1.19 11.44
CA GLY A 239 -18.16 0.17 11.09
C GLY A 239 -17.03 1.11 10.68
N ALA A 240 -15.80 0.63 10.55
CA ALA A 240 -14.71 1.41 9.97
C ALA A 240 -14.85 1.40 8.43
N ASP A 241 -14.90 2.60 7.83
CA ASP A 241 -14.90 2.73 6.37
C ASP A 241 -13.58 2.21 5.78
N TRP A 242 -12.48 2.48 6.46
CA TRP A 242 -11.13 2.01 6.17
C TRP A 242 -10.28 1.98 7.45
N LYS A 243 -9.26 1.13 7.47
CA LYS A 243 -8.30 1.06 8.58
C LYS A 243 -7.03 0.33 8.15
N ASP A 244 -5.90 0.78 8.70
CA ASP A 244 -4.64 0.07 8.60
C ASP A 244 -4.56 -1.09 9.61
N TYR A 245 -4.13 -2.25 9.12
CA TYR A 245 -3.90 -3.45 9.90
C TYR A 245 -2.48 -3.96 9.70
N PHE A 246 -1.83 -4.31 10.79
CA PHE A 246 -0.58 -5.05 10.78
C PHE A 246 -0.86 -6.55 10.83
N PHE A 247 -0.26 -7.30 9.92
CA PHE A 247 -0.18 -8.74 10.00
C PHE A 247 1.26 -9.13 10.26
N VAL A 248 1.50 -9.78 11.40
CA VAL A 248 2.84 -10.08 11.92
C VAL A 248 2.97 -11.57 12.11
N HIS A 249 3.97 -12.19 11.46
CA HIS A 249 4.22 -13.60 11.63
C HIS A 249 5.18 -13.84 12.82
N PRO A 250 4.84 -14.69 13.79
CA PRO A 250 5.62 -14.90 15.02
C PRO A 250 7.06 -15.38 14.77
N SER A 251 7.29 -16.15 13.71
CA SER A 251 8.65 -16.63 13.37
C SER A 251 9.62 -15.50 12.99
N ARG A 252 9.08 -14.33 12.61
CA ARG A 252 9.84 -13.15 12.18
C ARG A 252 9.94 -12.07 13.26
N ALA A 253 9.10 -12.13 14.28
CA ALA A 253 9.06 -11.18 15.38
C ALA A 253 9.03 -11.91 16.73
N PRO A 254 10.15 -12.54 17.14
CA PRO A 254 10.21 -13.39 18.34
C PRO A 254 9.99 -12.65 19.67
N LYS A 255 9.87 -11.33 19.65
CA LYS A 255 9.70 -10.49 20.83
C LYS A 255 8.42 -9.64 20.78
N LEU A 256 7.38 -10.10 20.08
CA LEU A 256 6.07 -9.48 20.23
C LEU A 256 5.62 -9.67 21.69
N PRO A 257 5.48 -8.61 22.51
CA PRO A 257 4.94 -8.76 23.85
C PRO A 257 3.51 -9.29 23.75
N ASP A 258 3.12 -10.17 24.68
CA ASP A 258 1.74 -10.61 24.79
C ASP A 258 0.84 -9.38 24.95
N GLY A 259 0.11 -9.06 23.88
CA GLY A 259 -1.04 -8.18 23.89
C GLY A 259 -0.87 -6.70 23.55
N VAL A 260 0.31 -6.06 23.61
CA VAL A 260 0.40 -4.61 23.34
C VAL A 260 1.82 -4.16 22.98
N PHE A 261 2.01 -3.61 21.78
CA PHE A 261 3.15 -2.73 21.50
C PHE A 261 2.89 -1.36 22.15
N LYS A 262 3.79 -0.89 22.99
CA LYS A 262 3.74 0.49 23.47
C LYS A 262 4.46 1.39 22.46
N ALA A 263 3.78 2.41 21.95
CA ALA A 263 4.41 3.47 21.19
C ALA A 263 5.57 4.05 22.03
N ARG A 264 6.80 3.95 21.53
CA ARG A 264 7.88 4.81 22.01
C ARG A 264 7.63 6.19 21.42
N MET A 265 7.09 7.09 22.24
CA MET A 265 7.05 8.49 21.87
C MET A 265 8.49 8.92 21.59
N ALA A 266 8.72 9.41 20.36
CA ALA A 266 9.98 10.07 20.02
C ALA A 266 10.15 11.28 20.93
N ALA A 267 11.21 11.25 21.74
CA ALA A 267 11.66 12.40 22.53
C ALA A 267 12.22 13.49 21.60
#